data_2018f6c2db75a5bdb667ccb8f03e55d8
#
_entry.id   2018f6c2db75a5bdb667ccb8f03e55d8
#
_cell.length_a   1.000
_cell.length_b   1.000
_cell.length_c   1.000
_cell.angle_alpha   90.00
_cell.angle_beta   90.00
_cell.angle_gamma   90.00
#
_symmetry.space_group_name_H-M   'P 1'
#
loop_
_entity.id
_entity.type
_entity.pdbx_description
1 polymer ?
#
loop_
_entity_poly.entity_id
_entity_poly.type
_entity_poly.pdbx_seq_one_letter_code
_entity_poly.pdbx_strand_id
1 'polypeptide(L)'
;MKTNQNKNLNDFNLIKYGYPDDSGHYGIFGGTFVAETLIEPLADLRNMYHGLKKDNDFLKELYAEYKNYVGRPTPLYFAERLTKKINGANIYLKREDLCHTGAHKINNC
;
A
#
# COMPACT_ATOMS: atom_id res chain seq x y z
N MET A 1 -38.95 8.91 -12.21
CA MET A 1 -37.74 8.89 -13.04
C MET A 1 -36.85 10.03 -12.60
N LYS A 2 -35.81 9.75 -11.82
CA LYS A 2 -34.80 10.76 -11.38
C LYS A 2 -33.57 10.57 -12.23
N THR A 3 -33.22 11.61 -12.91
CA THR A 3 -32.16 11.78 -13.90
C THR A 3 -30.78 11.48 -13.27
N ASN A 4 -30.06 10.60 -13.92
CA ASN A 4 -28.61 10.39 -13.71
C ASN A 4 -27.89 11.72 -13.91
N GLN A 5 -27.35 12.29 -12.85
CA GLN A 5 -26.40 13.38 -12.95
C GLN A 5 -25.09 12.82 -13.49
N ASN A 6 -24.69 13.26 -14.65
CA ASN A 6 -23.34 13.10 -15.21
C ASN A 6 -22.34 13.65 -14.19
N LYS A 7 -21.65 12.77 -13.45
CA LYS A 7 -20.48 13.17 -12.67
C LYS A 7 -19.39 13.54 -13.68
N ASN A 8 -19.03 14.81 -13.70
CA ASN A 8 -17.99 15.36 -14.56
C ASN A 8 -16.65 14.69 -14.26
N LEU A 9 -15.91 14.30 -15.28
CA LEU A 9 -14.54 13.77 -15.21
C LEU A 9 -13.54 14.74 -14.54
N ASN A 10 -13.93 16.00 -14.33
CA ASN A 10 -13.12 17.00 -13.62
C ASN A 10 -13.07 16.79 -12.09
N ASP A 11 -13.91 15.92 -11.52
CA ASP A 11 -13.85 15.56 -10.10
C ASP A 11 -12.64 14.68 -9.75
N PHE A 12 -11.92 14.16 -10.75
CA PHE A 12 -10.69 13.39 -10.53
C PHE A 12 -9.54 14.19 -9.91
N ASN A 13 -9.55 15.50 -10.01
CA ASN A 13 -8.52 16.37 -9.41
C ASN A 13 -8.65 16.53 -7.89
N LEU A 14 -9.68 15.98 -7.27
CA LEU A 14 -9.93 16.05 -5.83
C LEU A 14 -9.67 14.73 -5.09
N ILE A 15 -9.12 13.71 -5.77
CA ILE A 15 -8.69 12.50 -5.08
C ILE A 15 -7.44 12.87 -4.26
N LYS A 16 -7.64 13.26 -3.01
CA LYS A 16 -6.57 13.25 -2.02
C LYS A 16 -6.13 11.80 -1.89
N TYR A 17 -4.91 11.50 -2.34
CA TYR A 17 -4.27 10.24 -2.03
C TYR A 17 -4.16 10.14 -0.51
N GLY A 18 -5.09 9.45 0.10
CA GLY A 18 -5.20 9.22 1.53
C GLY A 18 -5.50 7.76 1.81
N TYR A 19 -5.55 7.43 3.07
CA TYR A 19 -6.05 6.14 3.52
C TYR A 19 -7.52 6.00 3.13
N PRO A 20 -8.04 4.75 2.98
CA PRO A 20 -9.45 4.55 2.73
C PRO A 20 -10.30 5.14 3.86
N ASP A 21 -11.54 5.49 3.57
CA ASP A 21 -12.53 5.81 4.58
C ASP A 21 -12.90 4.58 5.43
N ASP A 22 -13.73 4.76 6.45
CA ASP A 22 -14.11 3.67 7.36
C ASP A 22 -14.91 2.55 6.68
N SER A 23 -15.44 2.80 5.49
CA SER A 23 -16.15 1.81 4.66
C SER A 23 -15.25 1.16 3.59
N GLY A 24 -13.97 1.50 3.57
CA GLY A 24 -12.97 0.95 2.66
C GLY A 24 -12.98 1.58 1.26
N HIS A 25 -13.47 2.81 1.13
CA HIS A 25 -13.46 3.51 -0.15
C HIS A 25 -12.32 4.55 -0.24
N TYR A 26 -11.77 4.68 -1.43
CA TYR A 26 -10.87 5.75 -1.87
C TYR A 26 -11.66 6.67 -2.82
N GLY A 27 -12.43 7.60 -2.29
CA GLY A 27 -13.36 8.40 -3.07
C GLY A 27 -14.48 7.54 -3.68
N ILE A 28 -14.53 7.46 -5.01
CA ILE A 28 -15.53 6.64 -5.73
C ILE A 28 -15.10 5.17 -5.93
N PHE A 29 -13.88 4.82 -5.53
CA PHE A 29 -13.30 3.49 -5.71
C PHE A 29 -13.24 2.73 -4.38
N GLY A 30 -13.18 1.40 -4.47
CA GLY A 30 -13.02 0.54 -3.31
C GLY A 30 -14.34 0.05 -2.73
N GLY A 31 -14.33 -0.24 -1.44
CA GLY A 31 -15.40 -0.91 -0.72
C GLY A 31 -15.10 -2.38 -0.46
N THR A 32 -16.05 -3.07 0.17
CA THR A 32 -15.91 -4.49 0.54
C THR A 32 -16.95 -5.32 -0.19
N PHE A 33 -16.53 -5.99 -1.27
CA PHE A 33 -17.39 -6.83 -2.11
C PHE A 33 -16.94 -8.28 -1.97
N VAL A 34 -17.43 -8.94 -0.92
CA VAL A 34 -17.05 -10.32 -0.56
C VAL A 34 -18.29 -11.16 -0.31
N ALA A 35 -18.12 -12.47 -0.24
CA ALA A 35 -19.17 -13.37 0.20
C ALA A 35 -19.63 -13.01 1.63
N GLU A 36 -20.92 -13.15 1.91
CA GLU A 36 -21.51 -12.77 3.21
C GLU A 36 -20.80 -13.42 4.40
N THR A 37 -20.36 -14.66 4.24
CA THR A 37 -19.61 -15.42 5.26
C THR A 37 -18.26 -14.79 5.63
N LEU A 38 -17.72 -13.88 4.82
CA LEU A 38 -16.46 -13.19 5.07
C LEU A 38 -16.64 -11.80 5.68
N ILE A 39 -17.86 -11.28 5.77
CA ILE A 39 -18.11 -9.92 6.25
C ILE A 39 -17.67 -9.76 7.70
N GLU A 40 -18.09 -10.67 8.58
CA GLU A 40 -17.74 -10.64 10.00
C GLU A 40 -16.25 -10.83 10.26
N PRO A 41 -15.56 -11.86 9.72
CA PRO A 41 -14.10 -11.97 9.86
C PRO A 41 -13.31 -10.75 9.36
N LEU A 42 -13.76 -10.12 8.28
CA LEU A 42 -13.11 -8.90 7.77
C LEU A 42 -13.37 -7.67 8.64
N ALA A 43 -14.55 -7.59 9.26
CA ALA A 43 -14.85 -6.54 10.24
C ALA A 43 -13.95 -6.67 11.48
N ASP A 44 -13.75 -7.88 11.99
CA ASP A 44 -12.85 -8.17 13.11
C ASP A 44 -11.41 -7.80 12.78
N LEU A 45 -10.92 -8.21 11.60
CA LEU A 45 -9.58 -7.86 11.12
C LEU A 45 -9.39 -6.34 11.03
N ARG A 46 -10.38 -5.63 10.51
CA ARG A 46 -10.36 -4.16 10.41
C ARG A 46 -10.29 -3.51 11.79
N ASN A 47 -11.09 -3.97 12.74
CA ASN A 47 -11.10 -3.45 14.10
C ASN A 47 -9.74 -3.67 14.79
N MET A 48 -9.17 -4.86 14.65
CA MET A 48 -7.84 -5.19 15.16
C MET A 48 -6.76 -4.29 14.53
N TYR A 49 -6.77 -4.12 13.21
CA TYR A 49 -5.85 -3.24 12.50
C TYR A 49 -5.93 -1.79 12.99
N HIS A 50 -7.14 -1.25 13.23
CA HIS A 50 -7.31 0.10 13.71
C HIS A 50 -6.74 0.31 15.13
N GLY A 51 -6.72 -0.73 15.95
CA GLY A 51 -6.03 -0.73 17.25
C GLY A 51 -4.51 -0.79 17.08
N LEU A 52 -4.03 -1.83 16.40
CA LEU A 52 -2.60 -2.13 16.27
C LEU A 52 -1.80 -1.05 15.55
N LYS A 53 -2.36 -0.39 14.54
CA LYS A 53 -1.66 0.70 13.82
C LYS A 53 -1.28 1.91 14.68
N LYS A 54 -1.81 1.99 15.91
CA LYS A 54 -1.51 3.04 16.90
C LYS A 54 -0.79 2.50 18.13
N ASP A 55 -0.59 1.18 18.19
CA ASP A 55 0.08 0.51 19.29
C ASP A 55 1.60 0.59 19.10
N ASN A 56 2.27 1.30 20.00
CA ASN A 56 3.70 1.54 19.91
C ASN A 56 4.54 0.26 20.12
N ASP A 57 4.07 -0.66 20.94
CA ASP A 57 4.81 -1.90 21.22
C ASP A 57 4.70 -2.82 20.00
N PHE A 58 3.51 -2.96 19.42
CA PHE A 58 3.33 -3.67 18.15
C PHE A 58 4.18 -3.07 17.02
N LEU A 59 4.18 -1.75 16.86
CA LEU A 59 4.97 -1.11 15.82
C LEU A 59 6.47 -1.31 16.02
N LYS A 60 6.95 -1.29 17.26
CA LYS A 60 8.35 -1.55 17.60
C LYS A 60 8.78 -2.97 17.22
N GLU A 61 7.96 -3.97 17.52
CA GLU A 61 8.20 -5.36 17.15
C GLU A 61 8.19 -5.50 15.61
N LEU A 62 7.18 -4.95 14.95
CA LEU A 62 7.08 -4.97 13.49
C LEU A 62 8.31 -4.35 12.80
N TYR A 63 8.79 -3.21 13.29
CA TYR A 63 9.99 -2.57 12.73
C TYR A 63 11.26 -3.36 13.02
N ALA A 64 11.34 -4.05 14.15
CA ALA A 64 12.45 -4.95 14.45
C ALA A 64 12.49 -6.11 13.44
N GLU A 65 11.35 -6.73 13.14
CA GLU A 65 11.25 -7.78 12.13
C GLU A 65 11.58 -7.25 10.72
N TYR A 66 11.08 -6.08 10.34
CA TYR A 66 11.43 -5.46 9.07
C TYR A 66 12.93 -5.26 8.91
N LYS A 67 13.61 -4.80 9.96
CA LYS A 67 15.04 -4.54 9.94
C LYS A 67 15.88 -5.83 9.97
N ASN A 68 15.54 -6.77 10.83
CA ASN A 68 16.43 -7.89 11.17
C ASN A 68 16.15 -9.14 10.32
N TYR A 69 14.93 -9.31 9.85
CA TYR A 69 14.50 -10.48 9.07
C TYR A 69 14.11 -10.13 7.63
N VAL A 70 13.25 -9.16 7.44
CA VAL A 70 12.74 -8.82 6.09
C VAL A 70 13.77 -8.08 5.24
N GLY A 71 14.66 -7.29 5.84
CA GLY A 71 15.66 -6.48 5.13
C GLY A 71 15.14 -5.12 4.68
N ARG A 72 14.22 -4.53 5.45
CA ARG A 72 13.66 -3.20 5.14
C ARG A 72 14.25 -2.10 6.03
N PRO A 73 14.35 -0.87 5.51
CA PRO A 73 14.02 -0.44 4.14
C PRO A 73 15.05 -0.93 3.13
N THR A 74 14.56 -1.35 1.95
CA THR A 74 15.45 -1.69 0.82
C THR A 74 16.07 -0.43 0.22
N PRO A 75 17.33 -0.48 -0.27
CA PRO A 75 17.99 0.69 -0.81
C PRO A 75 17.39 1.14 -2.14
N LEU A 76 17.53 2.43 -2.41
CA LEU A 76 17.32 3.03 -3.71
C LEU A 76 18.68 3.16 -4.42
N TYR A 77 18.89 2.38 -5.46
CA TYR A 77 20.15 2.29 -6.18
C TYR A 77 20.11 3.12 -7.47
N PHE A 78 21.05 4.06 -7.62
CA PHE A 78 21.21 4.80 -8.87
C PHE A 78 21.91 3.93 -9.93
N ALA A 79 21.21 3.61 -11.01
CA ALA A 79 21.72 2.78 -12.10
C ALA A 79 22.52 3.65 -13.12
N GLU A 80 23.70 4.12 -12.72
CA GLU A 80 24.50 5.09 -13.46
C GLU A 80 24.80 4.65 -14.90
N ARG A 81 25.27 3.43 -15.09
CA ARG A 81 25.61 2.91 -16.43
C ARG A 81 24.38 2.80 -17.34
N LEU A 82 23.24 2.40 -16.78
CA LEU A 82 21.99 2.32 -17.53
C LEU A 82 21.49 3.72 -17.89
N THR A 83 21.53 4.65 -16.95
CA THR A 83 21.20 6.07 -17.17
C THR A 83 22.05 6.66 -18.32
N LYS A 84 23.35 6.48 -18.29
CA LYS A 84 24.26 6.95 -19.35
C LYS A 84 23.96 6.29 -20.71
N LYS A 85 23.67 4.99 -20.72
CA LYS A 85 23.38 4.25 -21.95
C LYS A 85 22.10 4.72 -22.63
N ILE A 86 21.06 5.02 -21.85
CA ILE A 86 19.76 5.48 -22.38
C ILE A 86 19.82 6.96 -22.79
N ASN A 87 20.72 7.75 -22.17
CA ASN A 87 20.89 9.19 -22.41
C ASN A 87 19.56 9.97 -22.26
N GLY A 88 18.81 9.66 -21.21
CA GLY A 88 17.50 10.25 -20.90
C GLY A 88 17.35 10.55 -19.40
N ALA A 89 16.25 10.14 -18.83
CA ALA A 89 15.96 10.30 -17.41
C ALA A 89 16.93 9.51 -16.53
N ASN A 90 17.21 10.03 -15.31
CA ASN A 90 17.95 9.29 -14.30
C ASN A 90 17.15 8.06 -13.84
N ILE A 91 17.80 6.89 -13.84
CA ILE A 91 17.15 5.62 -13.50
C ILE A 91 17.59 5.19 -12.10
N TYR A 92 16.61 4.99 -11.24
CA TYR A 92 16.78 4.46 -9.90
C TYR A 92 16.05 3.13 -9.76
N LEU A 93 16.70 2.17 -9.15
CA LEU A 93 16.13 0.86 -8.86
C LEU A 93 15.81 0.77 -7.37
N LYS A 94 14.54 0.56 -7.04
CA LYS A 94 14.14 0.19 -5.69
C LYS A 94 14.43 -1.31 -5.52
N ARG A 95 15.47 -1.63 -4.73
CA ARG A 95 16.07 -2.96 -4.67
C ARG A 95 15.26 -3.94 -3.81
N GLU A 96 14.05 -4.27 -4.23
CA GLU A 96 13.20 -5.25 -3.55
C GLU A 96 13.72 -6.70 -3.63
N ASP A 97 14.66 -6.95 -4.55
CA ASP A 97 15.44 -8.19 -4.65
C ASP A 97 16.33 -8.45 -3.44
N LEU A 98 16.64 -7.40 -2.65
CA LEU A 98 17.42 -7.50 -1.41
C LEU A 98 16.58 -7.82 -0.16
N CYS A 99 15.27 -7.90 -0.28
CA CYS A 99 14.45 -8.48 0.78
C CYS A 99 14.86 -9.95 1.01
N HIS A 100 14.64 -10.46 2.21
CA HIS A 100 14.90 -11.86 2.57
C HIS A 100 14.27 -12.80 1.58
N THR A 101 13.78 -13.41 1.08
CA THR A 101 13.18 -14.22 -0.01
C THR A 101 13.42 -13.70 -1.44
N GLY A 102 14.20 -12.62 -1.60
CA GLY A 102 14.49 -12.03 -2.92
C GLY A 102 13.33 -11.29 -3.59
N ALA A 103 12.24 -11.02 -2.86
CA ALA A 103 11.07 -10.31 -3.36
C ALA A 103 10.25 -9.65 -2.25
N HIS A 104 9.38 -8.69 -2.63
CA HIS A 104 8.48 -7.98 -1.72
C HIS A 104 7.43 -8.88 -1.04
N LYS A 105 7.20 -10.08 -1.53
CA LYS A 105 6.20 -11.02 -0.98
C LYS A 105 6.46 -11.43 0.47
N ILE A 106 7.69 -11.28 0.96
CA ILE A 106 8.04 -11.46 2.38
C ILE A 106 7.17 -10.60 3.31
N ASN A 107 6.60 -9.50 2.83
CA ASN A 107 5.72 -8.65 3.65
C ASN A 107 4.40 -9.33 4.04
N ASN A 108 4.05 -10.42 3.37
CA ASN A 108 2.79 -11.15 3.57
C ASN A 108 3.01 -12.52 4.25
N CYS A 109 4.23 -12.78 4.73
CA CYS A 109 4.60 -14.04 5.39
C CYS A 109 4.72 -13.89 6.95
#